data_2d650e14f08b87afe02cb1faa98ac1e0
#
_entry.id   2d650e14f08b87afe02cb1faa98ac1e0
#
_cell.length_a   1.000
_cell.length_b   1.000
_cell.length_c   1.000
_cell.angle_alpha   90.00
_cell.angle_beta   90.00
_cell.angle_gamma   90.00
#
_symmetry.space_group_name_H-M   'P 1'
#
loop_
_entity.id
_entity.type
_entity.pdbx_description
1 polymer ?
#
loop_
_entity_poly.entity_id
_entity_poly.type
_entity_poly.pdbx_seq_one_letter_code
_entity_poly.pdbx_strand_id
1 'polypeptide(L)'
;MTARVVLNFHDLIIVSGQDLPEVLKKKIQAGAGRFVSDVPPSPGVQPDILLTPMTRAPELDTFSRHMNHVYGFSQVMFEGKPAICFLGRARPELCVYFSSPNTLVMAFQPDTKSADLFWAILLFACYLMSRLKQMLLCHGSVVVKNGRAIVFSGHHGVGKTPVLLHFLKNGWEYLSDDKFFLSRSQVYLMQTHIAVNHYHFQMLPWLSRYVAPKKQRVLPLAVQQGLSRLATRIWPGGVPVRVYCQLHPGTRIDLETNPFHTGIVSRAVPVLWVMLKNTGTPDVQLLTPETGLDKLALIQQMFFTLRSDLEKCLLFYSDRHPLPVRNLLAQNLPEDLVFALASVPENTQLDRFYENILDACP
;
A
#
# COMPACT_ATOMS: atom_id res chain seq x y z
N MET A 1 -27.30 18.93 2.55
CA MET A 1 -26.17 18.53 3.43
C MET A 1 -25.11 17.88 2.57
N THR A 2 -23.95 18.49 2.49
CA THR A 2 -22.82 17.94 1.72
C THR A 2 -22.27 16.72 2.46
N ALA A 3 -22.19 15.58 1.79
CA ALA A 3 -21.72 14.33 2.39
C ALA A 3 -20.23 14.44 2.74
N ARG A 4 -19.92 14.32 4.02
CA ARG A 4 -18.57 14.31 4.54
C ARG A 4 -18.05 12.87 4.59
N VAL A 5 -16.77 12.67 4.31
CA VAL A 5 -16.08 11.40 4.49
C VAL A 5 -14.89 11.63 5.40
N VAL A 6 -14.74 10.78 6.41
CA VAL A 6 -13.60 10.78 7.32
C VAL A 6 -12.97 9.40 7.27
N LEU A 7 -11.64 9.33 7.09
CA LEU A 7 -10.85 8.13 7.30
C LEU A 7 -10.04 8.32 8.57
N ASN A 8 -10.20 7.41 9.51
CA ASN A 8 -9.42 7.41 10.73
C ASN A 8 -8.61 6.10 10.82
N PHE A 9 -7.34 6.16 10.48
CA PHE A 9 -6.43 5.04 10.63
C PHE A 9 -5.82 5.06 12.04
N HIS A 10 -6.56 4.53 13.02
CA HIS A 10 -6.12 4.34 14.42
C HIS A 10 -5.62 5.63 15.11
N ASP A 11 -6.17 6.80 14.78
CA ASP A 11 -5.70 8.13 15.19
C ASP A 11 -4.26 8.46 14.76
N LEU A 12 -3.64 7.58 13.96
CA LEU A 12 -2.30 7.81 13.40
C LEU A 12 -2.35 8.79 12.23
N ILE A 13 -3.29 8.57 11.30
CA ILE A 13 -3.54 9.43 10.13
C ILE A 13 -5.04 9.65 10.00
N ILE A 14 -5.43 10.92 9.99
CA ILE A 14 -6.82 11.35 9.81
C ILE A 14 -6.95 12.05 8.46
N VAL A 15 -7.84 11.53 7.61
CA VAL A 15 -8.21 12.14 6.33
C VAL A 15 -9.64 12.65 6.44
N SER A 16 -9.89 13.89 6.02
CA SER A 16 -11.23 14.47 6.00
C SER A 16 -11.54 15.01 4.62
N GLY A 17 -12.73 14.73 4.09
CA GLY A 17 -13.16 15.21 2.80
C GLY A 17 -14.61 15.68 2.79
N GLN A 18 -14.90 16.67 1.96
CA GLN A 18 -16.24 17.18 1.69
C GLN A 18 -16.50 17.16 0.19
N ASP A 19 -17.76 17.00 -0.20
CA ASP A 19 -18.22 17.08 -1.60
C ASP A 19 -17.48 16.13 -2.57
N LEU A 20 -17.06 14.98 -2.06
CA LEU A 20 -16.38 13.96 -2.88
C LEU A 20 -17.33 13.41 -3.95
N PRO A 21 -16.89 13.32 -5.22
CA PRO A 21 -17.61 12.59 -6.25
C PRO A 21 -17.88 11.15 -5.84
N GLU A 22 -19.02 10.61 -6.24
CA GLU A 22 -19.43 9.25 -5.87
C GLU A 22 -18.43 8.19 -6.29
N VAL A 23 -17.74 8.37 -7.42
CA VAL A 23 -16.69 7.46 -7.89
C VAL A 23 -15.49 7.42 -6.92
N LEU A 24 -15.13 8.55 -6.32
CA LEU A 24 -14.06 8.64 -5.33
C LEU A 24 -14.48 8.05 -4.00
N LYS A 25 -15.71 8.32 -3.54
CA LYS A 25 -16.27 7.70 -2.33
C LYS A 25 -16.25 6.18 -2.41
N LYS A 26 -16.76 5.61 -3.52
CA LYS A 26 -16.72 4.16 -3.76
C LYS A 26 -15.30 3.61 -3.76
N LYS A 27 -14.33 4.36 -4.32
CA LYS A 27 -12.92 3.93 -4.30
C LYS A 27 -12.32 3.95 -2.90
N ILE A 28 -12.61 4.98 -2.11
CA ILE A 28 -12.20 5.09 -0.70
C ILE A 28 -12.82 3.94 0.09
N GLN A 29 -14.14 3.74 -0.03
CA GLN A 29 -14.85 2.65 0.65
C GLN A 29 -14.25 1.28 0.30
N ALA A 30 -13.97 1.03 -0.96
CA ALA A 30 -13.35 -0.22 -1.40
C ALA A 30 -11.88 -0.39 -0.94
N GLY A 31 -11.17 0.71 -0.67
CA GLY A 31 -9.76 0.69 -0.25
C GLY A 31 -9.55 0.69 1.25
N ALA A 32 -10.40 1.43 1.99
CA ALA A 32 -10.24 1.68 3.43
C ALA A 32 -11.41 1.15 4.29
N GLY A 33 -12.50 0.65 3.67
CA GLY A 33 -13.63 -0.04 4.31
C GLY A 33 -13.99 0.45 5.70
N ARG A 34 -13.65 -0.34 6.70
CA ARG A 34 -13.96 -0.10 8.12
C ARG A 34 -13.40 1.19 8.74
N PHE A 35 -12.45 1.86 8.08
CA PHE A 35 -11.89 3.12 8.54
C PHE A 35 -12.68 4.34 8.05
N VAL A 36 -13.70 4.11 7.20
CA VAL A 36 -14.58 5.17 6.69
C VAL A 36 -15.67 5.45 7.70
N SER A 37 -15.85 6.73 8.01
CA SER A 37 -16.89 7.23 8.89
C SER A 37 -17.48 8.52 8.32
N ASP A 38 -18.77 8.73 8.56
CA ASP A 38 -19.43 10.02 8.31
C ASP A 38 -19.35 10.94 9.53
N VAL A 39 -18.85 10.43 10.66
CA VAL A 39 -18.69 11.18 11.89
C VAL A 39 -17.46 12.08 11.80
N PRO A 40 -17.58 13.39 12.06
CA PRO A 40 -16.43 14.28 12.06
C PRO A 40 -15.43 13.87 13.15
N PRO A 41 -14.12 14.19 12.97
CA PRO A 41 -13.16 14.06 14.04
C PRO A 41 -13.63 14.82 15.30
N SER A 42 -13.18 14.38 16.46
CA SER A 42 -13.48 15.06 17.72
C SER A 42 -13.15 16.56 17.62
N PRO A 43 -13.92 17.44 18.29
CA PRO A 43 -13.63 18.87 18.28
C PRO A 43 -12.17 19.16 18.65
N GLY A 44 -11.51 20.01 17.84
CA GLY A 44 -10.10 20.36 18.03
C GLY A 44 -9.08 19.44 17.33
N VAL A 45 -9.49 18.30 16.79
CA VAL A 45 -8.62 17.43 15.98
C VAL A 45 -8.59 17.93 14.54
N GLN A 46 -7.41 18.39 14.11
CA GLN A 46 -7.18 18.76 12.72
C GLN A 46 -6.85 17.52 11.87
N PRO A 47 -7.40 17.41 10.66
CA PRO A 47 -7.03 16.33 9.76
C PRO A 47 -5.58 16.49 9.27
N ASP A 48 -4.89 15.37 9.12
CA ASP A 48 -3.56 15.32 8.50
C ASP A 48 -3.66 15.52 6.98
N ILE A 49 -4.74 15.02 6.37
CA ILE A 49 -5.00 15.14 4.95
C ILE A 49 -6.43 15.67 4.74
N LEU A 50 -6.52 16.76 4.01
CA LEU A 50 -7.80 17.37 3.64
C LEU A 50 -8.09 17.13 2.16
N LEU A 51 -9.25 16.52 1.87
CA LEU A 51 -9.75 16.33 0.51
C LEU A 51 -10.75 17.43 0.20
N THR A 52 -10.49 18.21 -0.85
CA THR A 52 -11.34 19.36 -1.21
C THR A 52 -11.54 19.45 -2.72
N PRO A 53 -12.73 19.86 -3.21
CA PRO A 53 -12.88 20.18 -4.61
C PRO A 53 -12.04 21.39 -4.99
N MET A 54 -11.47 21.39 -6.20
CA MET A 54 -10.81 22.57 -6.77
C MET A 54 -11.86 23.62 -7.13
N THR A 55 -11.67 24.82 -6.64
CA THR A 55 -12.51 25.97 -6.98
C THR A 55 -12.14 26.60 -8.33
N ARG A 56 -10.89 26.45 -8.74
CA ARG A 56 -10.37 26.90 -10.04
C ARG A 56 -9.25 25.97 -10.50
N ALA A 57 -9.01 25.91 -11.81
CA ALA A 57 -7.86 25.21 -12.36
C ALA A 57 -6.56 25.96 -11.99
N PRO A 58 -5.45 25.25 -11.68
CA PRO A 58 -4.16 25.89 -11.50
C PRO A 58 -3.67 26.53 -12.81
N GLU A 59 -3.01 27.66 -12.68
CA GLU A 59 -2.30 28.28 -13.81
C GLU A 59 -1.02 27.48 -14.08
N LEU A 60 -0.92 26.92 -15.26
CA LEU A 60 0.20 26.08 -15.69
C LEU A 60 1.22 26.96 -16.44
N ASP A 61 2.03 27.73 -15.71
CA ASP A 61 2.94 28.72 -16.32
C ASP A 61 4.14 28.12 -17.03
N THR A 62 4.60 26.95 -16.70
CA THR A 62 5.67 26.26 -17.44
C THR A 62 5.69 24.77 -17.11
N PHE A 63 5.65 23.95 -18.16
CA PHE A 63 5.72 22.49 -18.03
C PHE A 63 7.14 22.02 -17.79
N SER A 64 7.51 21.75 -16.56
CA SER A 64 8.52 20.73 -16.32
C SER A 64 7.82 19.38 -16.22
N ARG A 65 7.62 18.70 -17.34
CA ARG A 65 7.08 17.34 -17.37
C ARG A 65 8.13 16.37 -16.80
N HIS A 66 8.10 16.13 -15.53
CA HIS A 66 8.68 14.91 -14.99
C HIS A 66 7.67 13.79 -15.23
N MET A 67 7.78 13.11 -16.37
CA MET A 67 6.96 11.94 -16.67
C MET A 67 7.50 10.76 -15.86
N ASN A 68 6.81 10.44 -14.78
CA ASN A 68 6.86 9.08 -14.28
C ASN A 68 5.94 8.23 -15.15
N HIS A 69 6.32 6.98 -15.47
CA HIS A 69 5.71 6.14 -16.53
C HIS A 69 4.21 5.86 -16.39
N VAL A 70 3.57 6.34 -15.33
CA VAL A 70 2.15 6.08 -15.04
C VAL A 70 1.30 7.35 -15.06
N TYR A 71 1.80 8.47 -14.53
CA TYR A 71 1.07 9.73 -14.44
C TYR A 71 2.01 10.92 -14.69
N GLY A 72 1.58 11.87 -15.52
CA GLY A 72 2.25 13.15 -15.65
C GLY A 72 1.93 14.04 -14.43
N PHE A 73 2.93 14.74 -13.93
CA PHE A 73 2.73 15.77 -12.92
C PHE A 73 3.53 17.03 -13.25
N SER A 74 3.09 18.15 -12.72
CA SER A 74 3.77 19.44 -12.85
C SER A 74 3.82 20.14 -11.50
N GLN A 75 4.92 20.84 -11.25
CA GLN A 75 5.00 21.79 -10.14
C GLN A 75 4.31 23.09 -10.56
N VAL A 76 3.49 23.63 -9.69
CA VAL A 76 2.70 24.83 -9.95
C VAL A 76 2.54 25.63 -8.67
N MET A 77 2.17 26.90 -8.82
CA MET A 77 1.57 27.66 -7.71
C MET A 77 0.06 27.47 -7.74
N PHE A 78 -0.51 26.96 -6.66
CA PHE A 78 -1.95 26.77 -6.49
C PHE A 78 -2.41 27.43 -5.20
N GLU A 79 -3.37 28.34 -5.29
CA GLU A 79 -3.85 29.14 -4.15
C GLU A 79 -2.71 29.86 -3.39
N GLY A 80 -1.70 30.35 -4.14
CA GLY A 80 -0.54 31.03 -3.56
C GLY A 80 0.47 30.10 -2.87
N LYS A 81 0.34 28.78 -3.03
CA LYS A 81 1.21 27.79 -2.42
C LYS A 81 1.87 26.90 -3.48
N PRO A 82 3.12 26.46 -3.28
CA PRO A 82 3.73 25.45 -4.10
C PRO A 82 2.94 24.15 -4.03
N ALA A 83 2.59 23.61 -5.19
CA ALA A 83 1.77 22.41 -5.33
C ALA A 83 2.32 21.47 -6.41
N ILE A 84 1.98 20.19 -6.30
CA ILE A 84 2.13 19.23 -7.38
C ILE A 84 0.77 18.94 -7.95
N CYS A 85 0.60 19.20 -9.24
CA CYS A 85 -0.61 18.88 -9.96
C CYS A 85 -0.41 17.67 -10.85
N PHE A 86 -1.31 16.70 -10.74
CA PHE A 86 -1.37 15.50 -11.56
C PHE A 86 -2.29 15.74 -12.75
N LEU A 87 -1.77 15.46 -13.94
CA LEU A 87 -2.46 15.72 -15.17
C LEU A 87 -3.26 14.50 -15.60
N GLY A 88 -4.52 14.69 -15.87
CA GLY A 88 -5.32 13.79 -16.67
C GLY A 88 -4.99 13.95 -18.16
N ARG A 89 -5.91 13.57 -19.04
CA ARG A 89 -5.64 13.59 -20.50
C ARG A 89 -5.36 14.98 -21.07
N ALA A 90 -5.94 16.02 -20.52
CA ALA A 90 -5.84 17.39 -21.06
C ALA A 90 -5.80 18.49 -19.98
N ARG A 91 -6.00 18.17 -18.71
CA ARG A 91 -6.11 19.15 -17.63
C ARG A 91 -5.64 18.58 -16.29
N PRO A 92 -5.31 19.44 -15.31
CA PRO A 92 -5.08 19.03 -13.94
C PRO A 92 -6.32 18.33 -13.37
N GLU A 93 -6.16 17.11 -12.85
CA GLU A 93 -7.23 16.36 -12.18
C GLU A 93 -7.11 16.41 -10.64
N LEU A 94 -5.88 16.55 -10.16
CA LEU A 94 -5.58 16.50 -8.72
C LEU A 94 -4.37 17.38 -8.42
N CYS A 95 -4.46 18.24 -7.41
CA CYS A 95 -3.33 19.01 -6.88
C CYS A 95 -3.08 18.65 -5.42
N VAL A 96 -1.79 18.59 -5.03
CA VAL A 96 -1.37 18.27 -3.66
C VAL A 96 -0.43 19.34 -3.16
N TYR A 97 -0.72 19.91 -1.99
CA TYR A 97 0.08 20.98 -1.37
C TYR A 97 -0.08 20.99 0.15
N PHE A 98 0.84 21.62 0.85
CA PHE A 98 0.70 21.85 2.28
C PHE A 98 -0.11 23.13 2.55
N SER A 99 -1.25 23.01 3.22
CA SER A 99 -2.02 24.18 3.72
C SER A 99 -1.40 24.75 5.00
N SER A 100 -0.84 23.89 5.81
CA SER A 100 -0.07 24.20 7.00
C SER A 100 1.06 23.18 7.18
N PRO A 101 2.02 23.37 8.10
CA PRO A 101 3.06 22.38 8.34
C PRO A 101 2.55 20.98 8.68
N ASN A 102 1.33 20.85 9.18
CA ASN A 102 0.75 19.59 9.65
C ASN A 102 -0.41 19.08 8.80
N THR A 103 -0.81 19.80 7.76
CA THR A 103 -1.97 19.44 6.95
C THR A 103 -1.64 19.47 5.46
N LEU A 104 -1.73 18.32 4.84
CA LEU A 104 -1.63 18.15 3.40
C LEU A 104 -3.02 18.28 2.78
N VAL A 105 -3.15 19.06 1.71
CA VAL A 105 -4.40 19.19 0.96
C VAL A 105 -4.27 18.42 -0.35
N MET A 106 -5.30 17.65 -0.66
CA MET A 106 -5.51 17.03 -1.96
C MET A 106 -6.74 17.68 -2.59
N ALA A 107 -6.53 18.65 -3.47
CA ALA A 107 -7.58 19.30 -4.23
C ALA A 107 -7.85 18.52 -5.51
N PHE A 108 -9.12 18.18 -5.77
CA PHE A 108 -9.54 17.35 -6.91
C PHE A 108 -10.58 18.08 -7.78
N GLN A 109 -10.60 17.79 -9.07
CA GLN A 109 -11.67 18.28 -9.94
C GLN A 109 -12.98 17.55 -9.61
N PRO A 110 -14.13 18.26 -9.54
CA PRO A 110 -15.43 17.66 -9.18
C PRO A 110 -15.85 16.52 -10.13
N ASP A 111 -15.39 16.55 -11.37
CA ASP A 111 -15.67 15.56 -12.39
C ASP A 111 -14.52 14.53 -12.60
N THR A 112 -13.56 14.45 -11.66
CA THR A 112 -12.47 13.47 -11.68
C THR A 112 -13.01 12.05 -11.83
N LYS A 113 -12.57 11.37 -12.89
CA LYS A 113 -12.91 9.97 -13.19
C LYS A 113 -11.78 9.00 -12.83
N SER A 114 -10.59 9.50 -12.59
CA SER A 114 -9.39 8.71 -12.31
C SER A 114 -9.34 8.28 -10.84
N ALA A 115 -10.28 7.42 -10.42
CA ALA A 115 -10.33 6.93 -9.04
C ALA A 115 -9.05 6.17 -8.62
N ASP A 116 -8.37 5.51 -9.56
CA ASP A 116 -7.11 4.79 -9.27
C ASP A 116 -5.95 5.77 -9.04
N LEU A 117 -5.88 6.86 -9.82
CA LEU A 117 -4.94 7.94 -9.59
C LEU A 117 -5.17 8.57 -8.21
N PHE A 118 -6.42 8.94 -7.93
CA PHE A 118 -6.79 9.51 -6.64
C PHE A 118 -6.34 8.62 -5.47
N TRP A 119 -6.65 7.32 -5.53
CA TRP A 119 -6.25 6.36 -4.50
C TRP A 119 -4.73 6.23 -4.36
N ALA A 120 -4.00 6.18 -5.48
CA ALA A 120 -2.54 6.12 -5.47
C ALA A 120 -1.91 7.35 -4.81
N ILE A 121 -2.47 8.54 -5.07
CA ILE A 121 -1.98 9.80 -4.47
C ILE A 121 -2.39 9.90 -3.00
N LEU A 122 -3.58 9.43 -2.62
CA LEU A 122 -3.98 9.35 -1.21
C LEU A 122 -3.04 8.45 -0.40
N LEU A 123 -2.66 7.30 -0.95
CA LEU A 123 -1.66 6.42 -0.32
C LEU A 123 -0.28 7.09 -0.21
N PHE A 124 0.11 7.86 -1.22
CA PHE A 124 1.33 8.67 -1.14
C PHE A 124 1.23 9.76 -0.08
N ALA A 125 0.09 10.44 0.03
CA ALA A 125 -0.15 11.42 1.08
C ALA A 125 -0.08 10.80 2.47
N CYS A 126 -0.69 9.62 2.67
CA CYS A 126 -0.57 8.85 3.92
C CYS A 126 0.89 8.47 4.23
N TYR A 127 1.66 8.03 3.22
CA TYR A 127 3.08 7.73 3.38
C TYR A 127 3.88 8.97 3.81
N LEU A 128 3.70 10.10 3.14
CA LEU A 128 4.38 11.34 3.45
C LEU A 128 4.04 11.82 4.87
N MET A 129 2.75 11.86 5.21
CA MET A 129 2.29 12.27 6.54
C MET A 129 2.78 11.32 7.63
N SER A 130 2.81 10.00 7.38
CA SER A 130 3.35 9.05 8.36
C SER A 130 4.81 9.36 8.68
N ARG A 131 5.64 9.64 7.68
CA ARG A 131 7.05 10.00 7.89
C ARG A 131 7.23 11.31 8.66
N LEU A 132 6.42 12.32 8.36
CA LEU A 132 6.43 13.59 9.08
C LEU A 132 6.02 13.42 10.55
N LYS A 133 5.21 12.41 10.86
CA LYS A 133 4.81 12.02 12.22
C LYS A 133 5.73 10.96 12.85
N GLN A 134 6.90 10.72 12.27
CA GLN A 134 7.90 9.76 12.73
C GLN A 134 7.38 8.31 12.79
N MET A 135 6.46 7.97 11.92
CA MET A 135 5.95 6.61 11.69
C MET A 135 6.34 6.14 10.29
N LEU A 136 5.97 4.93 9.93
CA LEU A 136 6.21 4.43 8.59
C LEU A 136 4.96 3.71 8.05
N LEU A 137 4.54 4.08 6.84
CA LEU A 137 3.67 3.23 6.02
C LEU A 137 4.55 2.20 5.32
N CYS A 138 4.43 0.94 5.73
CA CYS A 138 5.22 -0.17 5.22
C CYS A 138 4.47 -0.95 4.14
N HIS A 139 5.26 -1.65 3.30
CA HIS A 139 4.75 -2.63 2.35
C HIS A 139 5.09 -4.05 2.79
N GLY A 140 4.06 -4.88 2.92
CA GLY A 140 4.19 -6.28 3.31
C GLY A 140 2.86 -6.91 3.68
N SER A 141 2.89 -8.22 3.95
CA SER A 141 1.75 -8.97 4.47
C SER A 141 2.00 -9.30 5.94
N VAL A 142 0.96 -9.28 6.76
CA VAL A 142 1.06 -9.48 8.21
C VAL A 142 0.00 -10.46 8.69
N VAL A 143 0.45 -11.47 9.42
CA VAL A 143 -0.39 -12.44 10.13
C VAL A 143 -0.17 -12.33 11.62
N VAL A 144 -1.19 -12.66 12.41
CA VAL A 144 -1.15 -12.53 13.87
C VAL A 144 -1.61 -13.81 14.55
N LYS A 145 -0.97 -14.15 15.65
CA LYS A 145 -1.42 -15.19 16.56
C LYS A 145 -1.11 -14.77 17.99
N ASN A 146 -2.12 -14.78 18.85
CA ASN A 146 -1.99 -14.38 20.25
C ASN A 146 -1.38 -12.98 20.45
N GLY A 147 -1.75 -12.01 19.61
CA GLY A 147 -1.25 -10.63 19.66
C GLY A 147 0.18 -10.42 19.11
N ARG A 148 0.86 -11.49 18.68
CA ARG A 148 2.21 -11.47 18.09
C ARG A 148 2.11 -11.57 16.58
N ALA A 149 2.85 -10.71 15.86
CA ALA A 149 2.79 -10.62 14.42
C ALA A 149 4.04 -11.20 13.74
N ILE A 150 3.82 -11.93 12.64
CA ILE A 150 4.86 -12.23 11.64
C ILE A 150 4.62 -11.34 10.43
N VAL A 151 5.65 -10.60 10.03
CA VAL A 151 5.62 -9.70 8.89
C VAL A 151 6.40 -10.28 7.73
N PHE A 152 5.79 -10.33 6.54
CA PHE A 152 6.43 -10.78 5.30
C PHE A 152 6.63 -9.58 4.37
N SER A 153 7.89 -9.27 4.05
CA SER A 153 8.28 -8.21 3.12
C SER A 153 9.09 -8.77 1.95
N GLY A 154 9.11 -8.07 0.83
CA GLY A 154 9.86 -8.48 -0.36
C GLY A 154 9.32 -7.81 -1.61
N HIS A 155 9.98 -8.02 -2.74
CA HIS A 155 9.58 -7.44 -4.02
C HIS A 155 8.17 -7.85 -4.45
N HIS A 156 7.62 -7.10 -5.41
CA HIS A 156 6.36 -7.48 -6.03
C HIS A 156 6.49 -8.86 -6.69
N GLY A 157 5.46 -9.72 -6.49
CA GLY A 157 5.45 -11.07 -7.08
C GLY A 157 6.31 -12.12 -6.35
N VAL A 158 6.97 -11.80 -5.24
CA VAL A 158 7.81 -12.75 -4.49
C VAL A 158 7.03 -13.83 -3.71
N GLY A 159 5.69 -13.74 -3.66
CA GLY A 159 4.87 -14.75 -3.00
C GLY A 159 4.32 -14.34 -1.62
N LYS A 160 4.31 -13.06 -1.26
CA LYS A 160 3.74 -12.59 0.03
C LYS A 160 2.30 -13.03 0.24
N THR A 161 1.42 -12.79 -0.73
CA THR A 161 -0.01 -13.13 -0.64
C THR A 161 -0.26 -14.65 -0.53
N PRO A 162 0.38 -15.53 -1.32
CA PRO A 162 0.29 -16.98 -1.09
C PRO A 162 0.71 -17.42 0.30
N VAL A 163 1.80 -16.86 0.83
CA VAL A 163 2.27 -17.14 2.20
C VAL A 163 1.22 -16.69 3.22
N LEU A 164 0.75 -15.44 3.12
CA LEU A 164 -0.33 -14.92 3.97
C LEU A 164 -1.54 -15.85 3.98
N LEU A 165 -2.06 -16.20 2.80
CA LEU A 165 -3.24 -17.07 2.65
C LEU A 165 -3.01 -18.45 3.27
N HIS A 166 -1.79 -18.99 3.18
CA HIS A 166 -1.44 -20.25 3.79
C HIS A 166 -1.47 -20.16 5.33
N PHE A 167 -0.97 -19.08 5.93
CA PHE A 167 -1.04 -18.86 7.37
C PHE A 167 -2.49 -18.69 7.86
N LEU A 168 -3.33 -17.94 7.10
CA LEU A 168 -4.76 -17.79 7.42
C LEU A 168 -5.48 -19.15 7.40
N LYS A 169 -5.19 -20.01 6.43
CA LYS A 169 -5.73 -21.38 6.37
C LYS A 169 -5.34 -22.19 7.61
N ASN A 170 -4.18 -21.94 8.20
CA ASN A 170 -3.68 -22.62 9.41
C ASN A 170 -4.07 -21.90 10.72
N GLY A 171 -5.14 -21.08 10.69
CA GLY A 171 -5.75 -20.49 11.88
C GLY A 171 -5.05 -19.26 12.44
N TRP A 172 -4.20 -18.59 11.65
CA TRP A 172 -3.70 -17.28 11.97
C TRP A 172 -4.73 -16.20 11.63
N GLU A 173 -4.68 -15.10 12.36
CA GLU A 173 -5.52 -13.94 12.12
C GLU A 173 -4.88 -13.01 11.10
N TYR A 174 -5.72 -12.26 10.39
CA TYR A 174 -5.30 -11.28 9.39
C TYR A 174 -5.02 -9.92 10.03
N LEU A 175 -3.91 -9.29 9.63
CA LEU A 175 -3.70 -7.88 9.88
C LEU A 175 -3.50 -7.08 8.58
N SER A 176 -2.72 -7.57 7.62
CA SER A 176 -2.52 -6.83 6.37
C SER A 176 -2.11 -7.72 5.19
N ASP A 177 -2.51 -7.31 3.98
CA ASP A 177 -1.92 -7.75 2.71
C ASP A 177 -1.65 -6.50 1.86
N ASP A 178 -0.40 -6.16 1.65
CA ASP A 178 0.11 -5.03 0.88
C ASP A 178 0.58 -3.82 1.72
N LYS A 179 -0.25 -3.22 2.61
CA LYS A 179 0.14 -2.01 3.36
C LYS A 179 -0.36 -2.01 4.80
N PHE A 180 0.51 -1.55 5.69
CA PHE A 180 0.23 -1.38 7.12
C PHE A 180 1.06 -0.22 7.69
N PHE A 181 0.62 0.35 8.80
CA PHE A 181 1.44 1.33 9.52
C PHE A 181 2.31 0.63 10.55
N LEU A 182 3.55 1.14 10.70
CA LEU A 182 4.47 0.80 11.78
C LEU A 182 4.67 2.03 12.65
N SER A 183 4.36 1.92 13.93
CA SER A 183 4.52 2.98 14.92
C SER A 183 4.68 2.39 16.32
N ARG A 184 5.60 2.92 17.11
CA ARG A 184 5.76 2.57 18.54
C ARG A 184 5.79 1.06 18.77
N SER A 185 6.64 0.35 18.04
CA SER A 185 6.82 -1.11 18.12
C SER A 185 5.56 -1.93 17.82
N GLN A 186 4.59 -1.36 17.11
CA GLN A 186 3.36 -2.05 16.69
C GLN A 186 3.11 -1.88 15.20
N VAL A 187 2.53 -2.90 14.60
CA VAL A 187 1.98 -2.86 13.25
C VAL A 187 0.46 -2.67 13.32
N TYR A 188 -0.07 -1.84 12.42
CA TYR A 188 -1.49 -1.46 12.42
C TYR A 188 -2.14 -1.77 11.09
N LEU A 189 -3.33 -2.32 11.14
CA LEU A 189 -4.19 -2.58 9.99
C LEU A 189 -4.44 -1.30 9.18
N MET A 190 -4.35 -1.40 7.85
CA MET A 190 -4.73 -0.31 6.95
C MET A 190 -5.86 -0.68 6.00
N GLN A 191 -5.97 -1.96 5.62
CA GLN A 191 -7.00 -2.41 4.67
C GLN A 191 -7.47 -3.82 4.99
N THR A 192 -8.74 -4.11 4.72
CA THR A 192 -9.41 -5.37 5.07
C THR A 192 -9.65 -6.28 3.87
N HIS A 193 -8.93 -6.10 2.78
CA HIS A 193 -9.07 -6.93 1.60
C HIS A 193 -7.74 -7.53 1.15
N ILE A 194 -7.81 -8.70 0.56
CA ILE A 194 -6.68 -9.38 -0.08
C ILE A 194 -6.87 -9.33 -1.60
N ALA A 195 -5.86 -8.89 -2.32
CA ALA A 195 -5.86 -8.92 -3.78
C ALA A 195 -5.32 -10.26 -4.27
N VAL A 196 -6.19 -11.09 -4.87
CA VAL A 196 -5.80 -12.38 -5.45
C VAL A 196 -5.87 -12.32 -6.96
N ASN A 197 -4.81 -12.76 -7.61
CA ASN A 197 -4.72 -12.90 -9.05
C ASN A 197 -4.95 -14.35 -9.46
N HIS A 198 -5.18 -14.60 -10.74
CA HIS A 198 -5.47 -15.95 -11.25
C HIS A 198 -4.41 -16.98 -10.86
N TYR A 199 -3.13 -16.62 -10.84
CA TYR A 199 -2.04 -17.54 -10.46
C TYR A 199 -2.14 -18.01 -9.01
N HIS A 200 -2.76 -17.23 -8.09
CA HIS A 200 -2.97 -17.64 -6.71
C HIS A 200 -3.91 -18.86 -6.62
N PHE A 201 -4.91 -18.96 -7.51
CA PHE A 201 -5.79 -20.13 -7.55
C PHE A 201 -5.08 -21.39 -8.07
N GLN A 202 -4.04 -21.21 -8.89
CA GLN A 202 -3.18 -22.33 -9.32
C GLN A 202 -2.22 -22.76 -8.20
N MET A 203 -1.66 -21.81 -7.48
CA MET A 203 -0.79 -22.07 -6.34
C MET A 203 -1.55 -22.66 -5.15
N LEU A 204 -2.78 -22.23 -4.94
CA LEU A 204 -3.63 -22.55 -3.81
C LEU A 204 -5.01 -23.03 -4.32
N PRO A 205 -5.12 -24.27 -4.86
CA PRO A 205 -6.38 -24.76 -5.46
C PRO A 205 -7.56 -24.71 -4.49
N TRP A 206 -7.33 -24.85 -3.19
CA TRP A 206 -8.34 -24.76 -2.15
C TRP A 206 -9.01 -23.37 -2.09
N LEU A 207 -8.35 -22.31 -2.58
CA LEU A 207 -8.88 -20.94 -2.57
C LEU A 207 -10.18 -20.81 -3.37
N SER A 208 -10.36 -21.62 -4.43
CA SER A 208 -11.58 -21.66 -5.24
C SER A 208 -12.83 -22.08 -4.46
N ARG A 209 -12.67 -22.70 -3.28
CA ARG A 209 -13.81 -23.05 -2.40
C ARG A 209 -14.39 -21.82 -1.69
N TYR A 210 -13.58 -20.78 -1.50
CA TYR A 210 -13.96 -19.57 -0.77
C TYR A 210 -14.28 -18.40 -1.69
N VAL A 211 -13.66 -18.37 -2.86
CA VAL A 211 -13.82 -17.27 -3.81
C VAL A 211 -14.09 -17.86 -5.17
N ALA A 212 -15.25 -17.56 -5.73
CA ALA A 212 -15.53 -17.90 -7.11
C ALA A 212 -14.57 -17.09 -8.01
N PRO A 213 -13.72 -17.75 -8.82
CA PRO A 213 -12.93 -17.03 -9.78
C PRO A 213 -13.89 -16.27 -10.69
N LYS A 214 -13.67 -14.95 -10.84
CA LYS A 214 -14.49 -14.19 -11.80
C LYS A 214 -14.47 -14.95 -13.13
N LYS A 215 -15.63 -15.20 -13.72
CA LYS A 215 -15.81 -15.80 -15.06
C LYS A 215 -15.29 -14.85 -16.15
N GLN A 216 -14.06 -14.36 -15.99
CA GLN A 216 -13.37 -13.67 -17.06
C GLN A 216 -12.68 -14.74 -17.90
N ARG A 217 -12.67 -14.55 -19.22
CA ARG A 217 -11.85 -15.36 -20.12
C ARG A 217 -10.39 -15.10 -19.78
N VAL A 218 -9.87 -15.86 -18.83
CA VAL A 218 -8.49 -15.76 -18.38
C VAL A 218 -7.66 -16.51 -19.40
N LEU A 219 -6.74 -15.80 -20.03
CA LEU A 219 -5.78 -16.42 -20.93
C LEU A 219 -4.92 -17.44 -20.15
N PRO A 220 -4.52 -18.55 -20.76
CA PRO A 220 -3.59 -19.49 -20.15
C PRO A 220 -2.35 -18.78 -19.63
N LEU A 221 -1.80 -19.23 -18.48
CA LEU A 221 -0.67 -18.56 -17.81
C LEU A 221 0.52 -18.32 -18.75
N ALA A 222 0.85 -19.31 -19.60
CA ALA A 222 1.93 -19.18 -20.59
C ALA A 222 1.67 -18.03 -21.59
N VAL A 223 0.41 -17.85 -22.01
CA VAL A 223 0.02 -16.74 -22.89
C VAL A 223 0.10 -15.40 -22.14
N GLN A 224 -0.38 -15.35 -20.88
CA GLN A 224 -0.26 -14.15 -20.06
C GLN A 224 1.21 -13.74 -19.85
N GLN A 225 2.08 -14.71 -19.54
CA GLN A 225 3.51 -14.48 -19.39
C GLN A 225 4.16 -14.01 -20.71
N GLY A 226 3.78 -14.63 -21.84
CA GLY A 226 4.24 -14.22 -23.16
C GLY A 226 3.84 -12.77 -23.49
N LEU A 227 2.57 -12.42 -23.24
CA LEU A 227 2.05 -11.06 -23.44
C LEU A 227 2.68 -10.06 -22.46
N SER A 228 2.92 -10.44 -21.22
CA SER A 228 3.63 -9.58 -20.26
C SER A 228 5.07 -9.30 -20.70
N ARG A 229 5.81 -10.32 -21.18
CA ARG A 229 7.15 -10.14 -21.74
C ARG A 229 7.14 -9.25 -22.97
N LEU A 230 6.15 -9.40 -23.85
CA LEU A 230 5.98 -8.54 -25.01
C LEU A 230 5.64 -7.11 -24.57
N ALA A 231 4.73 -6.95 -23.63
CA ALA A 231 4.35 -5.65 -23.09
C ALA A 231 5.56 -4.92 -22.48
N THR A 232 6.42 -5.61 -21.72
CA THR A 232 7.65 -5.00 -21.17
C THR A 232 8.66 -4.60 -22.25
N ARG A 233 8.70 -5.28 -23.40
CA ARG A 233 9.52 -4.88 -24.54
C ARG A 233 8.96 -3.65 -25.27
N ILE A 234 7.62 -3.56 -25.40
CA ILE A 234 6.95 -2.41 -26.05
C ILE A 234 7.00 -1.17 -25.15
N TRP A 235 6.94 -1.35 -23.84
CA TRP A 235 7.00 -0.28 -22.84
C TRP A 235 8.21 -0.48 -21.90
N PRO A 236 9.44 -0.22 -22.33
CA PRO A 236 10.65 -0.42 -21.52
C PRO A 236 10.65 0.44 -20.24
N GLY A 237 9.86 1.51 -20.19
CA GLY A 237 9.64 2.33 -19.01
C GLY A 237 8.56 1.84 -18.05
N GLY A 238 7.95 0.69 -18.31
CA GLY A 238 6.88 0.09 -17.50
C GLY A 238 5.58 -0.09 -18.27
N VAL A 239 4.95 -1.24 -18.07
CA VAL A 239 3.65 -1.57 -18.67
C VAL A 239 2.57 -0.68 -18.08
N PRO A 240 1.75 0.02 -18.90
CA PRO A 240 0.65 0.82 -18.37
C PRO A 240 -0.24 -0.02 -17.43
N VAL A 241 -0.61 0.54 -16.28
CA VAL A 241 -1.40 -0.16 -15.24
C VAL A 241 -2.67 -0.79 -15.81
N ARG A 242 -3.34 -0.10 -16.75
CA ARG A 242 -4.55 -0.63 -17.40
C ARG A 242 -4.26 -1.91 -18.18
N VAL A 243 -3.15 -1.96 -18.91
CA VAL A 243 -2.74 -3.16 -19.68
C VAL A 243 -2.33 -4.26 -18.71
N TYR A 244 -1.56 -3.93 -17.67
CA TYR A 244 -1.19 -4.88 -16.62
C TYR A 244 -2.42 -5.49 -15.94
N CYS A 245 -3.40 -4.69 -15.53
CA CYS A 245 -4.64 -5.18 -14.91
C CYS A 245 -5.50 -6.03 -15.86
N GLN A 246 -5.44 -5.77 -17.16
CA GLN A 246 -6.12 -6.61 -18.15
C GLN A 246 -5.43 -7.96 -18.34
N LEU A 247 -4.09 -7.97 -18.30
CA LEU A 247 -3.31 -9.20 -18.41
C LEU A 247 -3.37 -10.06 -17.12
N HIS A 248 -3.51 -9.40 -15.96
CA HIS A 248 -3.55 -10.03 -14.64
C HIS A 248 -4.83 -9.65 -13.89
N PRO A 249 -6.00 -10.18 -14.35
CA PRO A 249 -7.26 -9.88 -13.68
C PRO A 249 -7.22 -10.38 -12.24
N GLY A 250 -7.40 -9.43 -11.31
CA GLY A 250 -7.44 -9.72 -9.87
C GLY A 250 -8.88 -9.81 -9.37
N THR A 251 -9.09 -10.61 -8.34
CA THR A 251 -10.30 -10.64 -7.52
C THR A 251 -9.92 -10.15 -6.13
N ARG A 252 -10.76 -9.32 -5.53
CA ARG A 252 -10.60 -8.92 -4.13
C ARG A 252 -11.38 -9.87 -3.25
N ILE A 253 -10.74 -10.34 -2.19
CA ILE A 253 -11.39 -11.05 -1.08
C ILE A 253 -11.61 -10.01 0.00
N ASP A 254 -12.87 -9.72 0.29
CA ASP A 254 -13.24 -8.89 1.42
C ASP A 254 -13.28 -9.76 2.68
N LEU A 255 -12.40 -9.46 3.62
CA LEU A 255 -12.30 -10.20 4.86
C LEU A 255 -13.37 -9.82 5.89
N GLU A 256 -14.09 -8.72 5.71
CA GLU A 256 -15.23 -8.38 6.55
C GLU A 256 -16.39 -9.36 6.33
N THR A 257 -16.51 -9.92 5.13
CA THR A 257 -17.43 -11.04 4.84
C THR A 257 -16.85 -12.42 5.20
N ASN A 258 -15.60 -12.43 5.60
CA ASN A 258 -14.78 -13.51 6.17
C ASN A 258 -14.98 -14.92 5.61
N PRO A 259 -14.52 -15.21 4.40
CA PRO A 259 -14.62 -16.55 3.85
C PRO A 259 -13.70 -17.57 4.54
N PHE A 260 -12.69 -17.14 5.31
CA PHE A 260 -11.72 -18.00 5.99
C PHE A 260 -12.05 -18.27 7.46
N HIS A 261 -13.08 -17.63 8.01
CA HIS A 261 -13.44 -17.68 9.44
C HIS A 261 -12.28 -17.26 10.37
N THR A 262 -11.35 -16.45 9.88
CA THR A 262 -10.21 -15.95 10.65
C THR A 262 -10.53 -14.58 11.25
N GLY A 263 -9.96 -14.25 12.40
CA GLY A 263 -10.07 -12.92 13.00
C GLY A 263 -9.37 -11.85 12.15
N ILE A 264 -9.89 -10.61 12.22
CA ILE A 264 -9.19 -9.42 11.71
C ILE A 264 -8.71 -8.63 12.92
N VAL A 265 -7.39 -8.47 13.02
CA VAL A 265 -6.73 -7.77 14.13
C VAL A 265 -6.39 -6.36 13.70
N SER A 266 -6.66 -5.39 14.57
CA SER A 266 -6.40 -3.97 14.27
C SER A 266 -4.94 -3.57 14.49
N ARG A 267 -4.24 -4.24 15.42
CA ARG A 267 -2.82 -3.99 15.73
C ARG A 267 -2.19 -5.21 16.41
N ALA A 268 -0.86 -5.33 16.27
CA ALA A 268 -0.08 -6.38 16.94
C ALA A 268 1.39 -5.96 17.10
N VAL A 269 2.13 -6.68 17.94
CA VAL A 269 3.58 -6.49 18.09
C VAL A 269 4.30 -7.42 17.12
N PRO A 270 5.14 -6.91 16.19
CA PRO A 270 5.93 -7.77 15.31
C PRO A 270 7.04 -8.45 16.13
N VAL A 271 7.11 -9.78 16.04
CA VAL A 271 8.15 -10.60 16.70
C VAL A 271 9.11 -11.23 15.72
N LEU A 272 8.66 -11.41 14.47
CA LEU A 272 9.48 -11.94 13.38
C LEU A 272 9.21 -11.13 12.11
N TRP A 273 10.28 -10.68 11.46
CA TRP A 273 10.20 -10.02 10.15
C TRP A 273 10.94 -10.83 9.10
N VAL A 274 10.18 -11.41 8.20
CA VAL A 274 10.68 -12.31 7.15
C VAL A 274 10.80 -11.55 5.84
N MET A 275 12.00 -11.43 5.33
CA MET A 275 12.27 -10.91 3.99
C MET A 275 12.25 -12.06 3.00
N LEU A 276 11.32 -12.02 2.07
CA LEU A 276 11.11 -13.06 1.07
C LEU A 276 12.00 -12.84 -0.15
N LYS A 277 12.63 -13.92 -0.63
CA LYS A 277 13.35 -13.97 -1.91
C LYS A 277 12.80 -15.11 -2.78
N ASN A 278 12.98 -15.03 -4.08
CA ASN A 278 12.53 -16.05 -5.02
C ASN A 278 13.73 -16.91 -5.47
N THR A 279 14.06 -17.94 -4.73
CA THR A 279 15.25 -18.81 -4.99
C THR A 279 14.98 -20.29 -4.77
N GLY A 280 13.85 -20.81 -5.23
CA GLY A 280 13.65 -22.25 -5.52
C GLY A 280 13.63 -23.26 -4.35
N THR A 281 14.47 -23.15 -3.34
CA THR A 281 14.51 -24.08 -2.18
C THR A 281 14.00 -23.40 -0.91
N PRO A 282 13.10 -24.04 -0.14
CA PRO A 282 12.63 -23.48 1.12
C PRO A 282 13.78 -23.46 2.14
N ASP A 283 14.35 -22.30 2.32
CA ASP A 283 15.43 -22.05 3.27
C ASP A 283 15.08 -20.82 4.11
N VAL A 284 15.32 -20.87 5.41
CA VAL A 284 15.14 -19.78 6.35
C VAL A 284 16.45 -19.52 7.06
N GLN A 285 16.99 -18.32 6.85
CA GLN A 285 18.23 -17.87 7.46
C GLN A 285 17.94 -16.73 8.42
N LEU A 286 18.30 -16.90 9.69
CA LEU A 286 18.25 -15.79 10.65
C LEU A 286 19.34 -14.77 10.33
N LEU A 287 19.01 -13.50 10.50
CA LEU A 287 19.92 -12.37 10.26
C LEU A 287 20.26 -11.67 11.57
N THR A 288 21.42 -11.05 11.62
CA THR A 288 21.72 -10.10 12.69
C THR A 288 20.76 -8.91 12.62
N PRO A 289 20.43 -8.27 13.75
CA PRO A 289 19.52 -7.11 13.77
C PRO A 289 19.93 -6.01 12.78
N GLU A 290 21.23 -5.69 12.70
CA GLU A 290 21.74 -4.68 11.79
C GLU A 290 21.56 -5.06 10.32
N THR A 291 21.96 -6.28 9.93
CA THR A 291 21.77 -6.78 8.55
C THR A 291 20.29 -6.83 8.17
N GLY A 292 19.43 -7.25 9.12
CA GLY A 292 17.99 -7.29 8.96
C GLY A 292 17.41 -5.90 8.71
N LEU A 293 17.79 -4.93 9.52
CA LEU A 293 17.36 -3.54 9.41
C LEU A 293 17.78 -2.91 8.07
N ASP A 294 19.01 -3.12 7.64
CA ASP A 294 19.53 -2.57 6.38
C ASP A 294 18.79 -3.14 5.16
N LYS A 295 18.61 -4.46 5.13
CA LYS A 295 17.84 -5.12 4.06
C LYS A 295 16.38 -4.67 4.04
N LEU A 296 15.76 -4.57 5.21
CA LEU A 296 14.39 -4.10 5.33
C LEU A 296 14.26 -2.65 4.84
N ALA A 297 15.16 -1.77 5.25
CA ALA A 297 15.18 -0.38 4.80
C ALA A 297 15.26 -0.28 3.28
N LEU A 298 16.13 -1.07 2.65
CA LEU A 298 16.24 -1.14 1.20
C LEU A 298 14.92 -1.58 0.53
N ILE A 299 14.29 -2.66 1.05
CA ILE A 299 13.01 -3.16 0.52
C ILE A 299 11.93 -2.09 0.63
N GLN A 300 11.81 -1.42 1.77
CA GLN A 300 10.79 -0.38 1.98
C GLN A 300 11.06 0.85 1.11
N GLN A 301 12.33 1.27 0.96
CA GLN A 301 12.69 2.36 0.04
C GLN A 301 12.33 2.06 -1.40
N MET A 302 12.63 0.86 -1.91
CA MET A 302 12.32 0.48 -3.29
C MET A 302 10.82 0.56 -3.59
N PHE A 303 9.97 0.27 -2.60
CA PHE A 303 8.52 0.34 -2.75
C PHE A 303 8.01 1.77 -2.96
N PHE A 304 8.69 2.74 -2.37
CA PHE A 304 8.33 4.15 -2.42
C PHE A 304 9.24 4.99 -3.33
N THR A 305 10.21 4.38 -4.03
CA THR A 305 11.18 5.10 -4.88
C THR A 305 10.51 5.89 -6.01
N LEU A 306 9.46 5.35 -6.62
CA LEU A 306 8.66 6.08 -7.62
C LEU A 306 7.96 7.33 -7.05
N ARG A 307 7.97 7.50 -5.73
CA ARG A 307 7.36 8.60 -4.99
C ARG A 307 8.40 9.55 -4.41
N SER A 308 9.69 9.19 -4.46
CA SER A 308 10.78 10.02 -3.93
C SER A 308 10.87 11.38 -4.61
N ASP A 309 10.59 11.44 -5.91
CA ASP A 309 10.62 12.71 -6.64
C ASP A 309 9.45 13.61 -6.25
N LEU A 310 8.24 13.02 -6.08
CA LEU A 310 7.08 13.74 -5.57
C LEU A 310 7.31 14.24 -4.14
N GLU A 311 7.94 13.41 -3.29
CA GLU A 311 8.32 13.78 -1.94
C GLU A 311 9.30 14.94 -1.94
N LYS A 312 10.38 14.87 -2.72
CA LYS A 312 11.36 15.96 -2.83
C LYS A 312 10.72 17.25 -3.30
N CYS A 313 9.83 17.19 -4.31
CA CYS A 313 9.13 18.35 -4.82
C CYS A 313 8.22 19.00 -3.76
N LEU A 314 7.46 18.22 -2.98
CA LEU A 314 6.59 18.74 -1.94
C LEU A 314 7.38 19.27 -0.73
N LEU A 315 8.45 18.57 -0.34
CA LEU A 315 9.26 18.93 0.82
C LEU A 315 10.25 20.05 0.52
N PHE A 316 10.59 20.29 -0.75
CA PHE A 316 11.47 21.40 -1.14
C PHE A 316 10.96 22.76 -0.64
N TYR A 317 9.65 22.93 -0.55
CA TYR A 317 8.99 24.14 -0.07
C TYR A 317 8.55 24.04 1.40
N SER A 318 8.94 22.98 2.10
CA SER A 318 8.63 22.79 3.51
C SER A 318 9.93 22.76 4.29
N ASP A 319 9.97 23.42 5.44
CA ASP A 319 11.14 23.38 6.36
C ASP A 319 11.31 22.03 7.06
N ARG A 320 10.58 21.00 6.61
CA ARG A 320 10.56 19.67 7.22
C ARG A 320 11.33 18.67 6.38
N HIS A 321 12.24 17.99 7.04
CA HIS A 321 12.99 16.89 6.48
C HIS A 321 12.61 15.60 7.21
N PRO A 322 11.79 14.71 6.60
CA PRO A 322 11.46 13.43 7.22
C PRO A 322 12.73 12.60 7.39
N LEU A 323 12.81 11.89 8.51
CA LEU A 323 13.92 10.99 8.78
C LEU A 323 14.10 9.95 7.68
N PRO A 324 15.35 9.49 7.42
CA PRO A 324 15.60 8.36 6.55
C PRO A 324 14.77 7.13 6.98
N VAL A 325 14.33 6.33 6.01
CA VAL A 325 13.50 5.12 6.27
C VAL A 325 14.18 4.19 7.27
N ARG A 326 15.49 4.01 7.17
CA ARG A 326 16.26 3.18 8.12
C ARG A 326 16.13 3.66 9.56
N ASN A 327 16.24 4.98 9.79
CA ASN A 327 16.13 5.57 11.12
C ASN A 327 14.69 5.44 11.67
N LEU A 328 13.69 5.66 10.83
CA LEU A 328 12.29 5.44 11.21
C LEU A 328 12.00 3.98 11.57
N LEU A 329 12.56 3.03 10.83
CA LEU A 329 12.46 1.61 11.18
C LEU A 329 13.13 1.36 12.53
N ALA A 330 14.36 1.80 12.74
CA ALA A 330 15.08 1.60 13.99
C ALA A 330 14.34 2.17 15.20
N GLN A 331 13.65 3.32 15.05
CA GLN A 331 12.87 3.93 16.11
C GLN A 331 11.53 3.26 16.41
N ASN A 332 10.98 2.53 15.44
CA ASN A 332 9.61 2.00 15.51
C ASN A 332 9.55 0.46 15.59
N LEU A 333 10.65 -0.25 15.45
CA LEU A 333 10.70 -1.70 15.61
C LEU A 333 10.95 -2.08 17.08
N PRO A 334 10.40 -3.23 17.55
CA PRO A 334 10.77 -3.79 18.84
C PRO A 334 12.28 -4.11 18.93
N GLU A 335 12.86 -3.98 20.10
CA GLU A 335 14.29 -4.27 20.34
C GLU A 335 14.59 -5.79 20.19
N ASP A 336 13.65 -6.63 20.54
CA ASP A 336 13.73 -8.10 20.49
C ASP A 336 13.25 -8.71 19.15
N LEU A 337 13.01 -7.86 18.13
CA LEU A 337 12.55 -8.31 16.81
C LEU A 337 13.57 -9.22 16.14
N VAL A 338 13.15 -10.40 15.76
CA VAL A 338 13.95 -11.33 14.95
C VAL A 338 13.78 -11.03 13.47
N PHE A 339 14.89 -11.04 12.73
CA PHE A 339 14.91 -10.91 11.28
C PHE A 339 15.28 -12.23 10.61
N ALA A 340 14.55 -12.58 9.56
CA ALA A 340 14.85 -13.75 8.73
C ALA A 340 14.83 -13.40 7.25
N LEU A 341 15.67 -14.08 6.49
CA LEU A 341 15.62 -14.14 5.03
C LEU A 341 15.11 -15.52 4.64
N ALA A 342 14.02 -15.58 3.89
CA ALA A 342 13.41 -16.84 3.53
C ALA A 342 13.16 -16.94 2.02
N SER A 343 13.40 -18.12 1.46
CA SER A 343 13.10 -18.45 0.07
C SER A 343 11.68 -18.98 -0.02
N VAL A 344 10.84 -18.33 -0.81
CA VAL A 344 9.48 -18.82 -1.07
C VAL A 344 9.56 -20.04 -1.98
N PRO A 345 9.08 -21.21 -1.54
CA PRO A 345 9.15 -22.41 -2.34
C PRO A 345 8.11 -22.40 -3.47
N GLU A 346 8.29 -23.29 -4.42
CA GLU A 346 7.21 -23.67 -5.32
C GLU A 346 6.07 -24.35 -4.57
N ASN A 347 4.88 -24.38 -5.16
CA ASN A 347 3.57 -24.67 -4.55
C ASN A 347 3.47 -25.89 -3.63
N THR A 348 4.29 -26.92 -3.85
CA THR A 348 4.22 -28.20 -3.13
C THR A 348 4.92 -28.20 -1.77
N GLN A 349 5.61 -27.12 -1.42
CA GLN A 349 6.44 -27.03 -0.22
C GLN A 349 6.02 -25.93 0.77
N LEU A 350 4.82 -25.37 0.62
CA LEU A 350 4.34 -24.30 1.50
C LEU A 350 4.13 -24.80 2.95
N ASP A 351 3.74 -26.05 3.16
CA ASP A 351 3.61 -26.62 4.51
C ASP A 351 4.97 -26.68 5.22
N ARG A 352 6.01 -27.16 4.52
CA ARG A 352 7.37 -27.16 5.07
C ARG A 352 7.92 -25.75 5.30
N PHE A 353 7.62 -24.83 4.40
CA PHE A 353 7.99 -23.42 4.56
C PHE A 353 7.33 -22.82 5.80
N TYR A 354 6.04 -23.12 6.00
CA TYR A 354 5.29 -22.70 7.18
C TYR A 354 5.94 -23.19 8.48
N GLU A 355 6.28 -24.48 8.58
CA GLU A 355 6.97 -25.05 9.74
C GLU A 355 8.33 -24.39 9.98
N ASN A 356 9.17 -24.23 8.95
CA ASN A 356 10.46 -23.55 9.07
C ASN A 356 10.34 -22.10 9.58
N ILE A 357 9.27 -21.40 9.21
CA ILE A 357 9.01 -20.04 9.74
C ILE A 357 8.58 -20.11 11.21
N LEU A 358 7.78 -21.11 11.60
CA LEU A 358 7.39 -21.26 12.99
C LEU A 358 8.58 -21.61 13.90
N ASP A 359 9.51 -22.45 13.43
CA ASP A 359 10.73 -22.79 14.13
C ASP A 359 11.67 -21.57 14.32
N ALA A 360 11.62 -20.62 13.37
CA ALA A 360 12.37 -19.37 13.46
C ALA A 360 11.67 -18.30 14.34
N CYS A 361 10.41 -18.52 14.72
CA CYS A 361 9.62 -17.57 15.50
C CYS A 361 9.97 -17.70 17.00
N PRO A 362 10.39 -16.60 17.67
CA PRO A 362 10.77 -16.64 19.10
C PRO A 362 9.59 -16.93 20.04
#